data_54e759a0998daba5b02ef2dd3ffef04e
#
_entry.id   54e759a0998daba5b02ef2dd3ffef04e
#
_cell.length_a   1.000
_cell.length_b   1.000
_cell.length_c   1.000
_cell.angle_alpha   90.00
_cell.angle_beta   90.00
_cell.angle_gamma   90.00
#
_symmetry.space_group_name_H-M   'P 1'
#
loop_
_entity.id
_entity.type
_entity.pdbx_description
1 polymer ?
#
loop_
_entity_poly.entity_id
_entity_poly.type
_entity_poly.pdbx_seq_one_letter_code
_entity_poly.pdbx_strand_id
1 'polypeptide(L)'
;MPGFPRGARFYIHPVACVYVTGTWTDAIASNVAYKEKAAAANVPTIVFPLEMQFRIRPGSKIKIQRIHLLYQIATLAATATAVRLRKGSLPADGVAPSSSAITFTKDISDANMITVAEHRVAVTPSVALYIDDNSWVHIELDLTCQATTVLRVKGCLVEYAEPPSY
;
A
#
# COMPACT_ATOMS: atom_id res chain seq x y z
N MET A 1 -34.04 -6.92 7.51
CA MET A 1 -32.62 -7.29 7.65
C MET A 1 -31.79 -6.04 7.44
N PRO A 2 -30.99 -5.60 8.40
CA PRO A 2 -30.08 -4.50 8.15
C PRO A 2 -29.06 -4.97 7.11
N GLY A 3 -29.02 -4.30 5.96
CA GLY A 3 -28.09 -4.59 4.90
C GLY A 3 -26.67 -4.40 5.41
N PHE A 4 -25.82 -5.40 5.24
CA PHE A 4 -24.38 -5.23 5.45
C PHE A 4 -23.90 -4.07 4.57
N PRO A 5 -23.11 -3.12 5.11
CA PRO A 5 -22.54 -2.07 4.29
C PRO A 5 -21.76 -2.74 3.15
N ARG A 6 -22.13 -2.44 1.92
CA ARG A 6 -21.40 -2.93 0.74
C ARG A 6 -19.99 -2.39 0.87
N GLY A 7 -19.00 -3.29 0.93
CA GLY A 7 -17.60 -2.91 0.95
C GLY A 7 -17.31 -2.06 -0.27
N ALA A 8 -16.86 -0.84 -0.05
CA ALA A 8 -16.42 0.04 -1.09
C ALA A 8 -14.93 -0.21 -1.38
N ARG A 9 -14.49 0.18 -2.57
CA ARG A 9 -13.11 0.03 -3.01
C ARG A 9 -12.60 1.34 -3.59
N PHE A 10 -11.35 1.64 -3.36
CA PHE A 10 -10.66 2.69 -4.10
C PHE A 10 -9.28 2.20 -4.55
N TYR A 11 -8.81 2.78 -5.63
CA TYR A 11 -7.53 2.47 -6.22
C TYR A 11 -6.56 3.63 -6.04
N ILE A 12 -5.38 3.33 -5.50
CA ILE A 12 -4.28 4.28 -5.41
C ILE A 12 -3.40 4.08 -6.64
N HIS A 13 -3.41 5.09 -7.50
CA HIS A 13 -2.61 5.10 -8.72
C HIS A 13 -1.11 5.13 -8.39
N PRO A 14 -0.24 4.46 -9.16
CA PRO A 14 1.20 4.45 -8.89
C PRO A 14 1.84 5.84 -8.79
N VAL A 15 1.30 6.85 -9.48
CA VAL A 15 1.75 8.25 -9.38
C VAL A 15 1.53 8.85 -7.99
N ALA A 16 0.55 8.37 -7.23
CA ALA A 16 0.27 8.84 -5.88
C ALA A 16 1.15 8.19 -4.81
N CYS A 17 1.95 7.18 -5.17
CA CYS A 17 2.86 6.51 -4.26
C CYS A 17 4.18 7.28 -4.12
N VAL A 18 4.83 7.12 -2.96
CA VAL A 18 6.17 7.66 -2.72
C VAL A 18 7.21 6.57 -2.97
N TYR A 19 8.20 6.88 -3.77
CA TYR A 19 9.28 5.97 -4.16
C TYR A 19 10.59 6.43 -3.56
N VAL A 20 11.14 5.63 -2.67
CA VAL A 20 12.42 5.89 -2.03
C VAL A 20 13.46 4.94 -2.62
N THR A 21 14.60 5.45 -2.98
CA THR A 21 15.72 4.71 -3.60
C THR A 21 15.39 4.16 -5.01
N GLY A 22 16.31 4.34 -5.91
CA GLY A 22 16.23 3.90 -7.30
C GLY A 22 15.78 4.98 -8.28
N THR A 23 15.98 4.71 -9.56
CA THR A 23 15.51 5.56 -10.65
C THR A 23 14.17 5.04 -11.15
N TRP A 24 13.16 5.88 -11.11
CA TRP A 24 11.79 5.52 -11.44
C TRP A 24 11.27 6.33 -12.61
N THR A 25 10.58 5.68 -13.53
CA THR A 25 9.96 6.29 -14.71
C THR A 25 8.49 5.92 -14.81
N ASP A 26 7.69 6.84 -15.34
CA ASP A 26 6.30 6.56 -15.70
C ASP A 26 6.25 5.77 -16.99
N ALA A 27 5.42 4.74 -17.04
CA ALA A 27 5.22 3.95 -18.22
C ALA A 27 3.77 3.43 -18.32
N ILE A 28 3.37 3.07 -19.54
CA ILE A 28 2.07 2.47 -19.82
C ILE A 28 2.31 1.25 -20.71
N ALA A 29 1.77 0.11 -20.29
CA ALA A 29 1.72 -1.08 -21.14
C ALA A 29 0.34 -1.73 -21.03
N SER A 30 -0.22 -2.14 -22.17
CA SER A 30 -1.55 -2.76 -22.26
C SER A 30 -2.64 -1.94 -21.54
N ASN A 31 -2.60 -0.62 -21.68
CA ASN A 31 -3.50 0.35 -21.05
C ASN A 31 -3.44 0.40 -19.52
N VAL A 32 -2.40 -0.16 -18.90
CA VAL A 32 -2.14 -0.08 -17.46
C VAL A 32 -0.97 0.85 -17.21
N ALA A 33 -1.19 1.90 -16.43
CA ALA A 33 -0.12 2.78 -15.98
C ALA A 33 0.66 2.13 -14.83
N TYR A 34 1.98 2.29 -14.83
CA TYR A 34 2.84 1.83 -13.75
C TYR A 34 4.06 2.74 -13.60
N LYS A 35 4.70 2.67 -12.43
CA LYS A 35 6.04 3.19 -12.22
C LYS A 35 7.04 2.05 -12.39
N GLU A 36 8.01 2.22 -13.26
CA GLU A 36 9.08 1.25 -13.48
C GLU A 36 10.38 1.71 -12.81
N LYS A 37 10.93 0.83 -12.00
CA LYS A 37 12.27 0.98 -11.45
C LYS A 37 13.27 0.37 -12.41
N ALA A 38 14.25 1.17 -12.84
CA ALA A 38 15.37 0.69 -13.61
C ALA A 38 16.15 -0.41 -12.88
N ALA A 39 16.74 -1.32 -13.67
CA ALA A 39 17.57 -2.41 -13.14
C ALA A 39 18.74 -1.85 -12.30
N ALA A 40 18.79 -2.24 -11.04
CA ALA A 40 19.87 -1.88 -10.12
C ALA A 40 19.77 -2.74 -8.85
N ALA A 41 20.94 -3.09 -8.29
CA ALA A 41 21.04 -3.73 -6.98
C ALA A 41 20.83 -2.68 -5.88
N ASN A 42 19.62 -2.60 -5.37
CA ASN A 42 19.23 -1.69 -4.28
C ASN A 42 17.97 -2.21 -3.55
N VAL A 43 17.61 -1.52 -2.49
CA VAL A 43 16.38 -1.81 -1.72
C VAL A 43 15.40 -0.64 -1.89
N PRO A 44 14.57 -0.62 -2.94
CA PRO A 44 13.52 0.37 -3.05
C PRO A 44 12.45 0.16 -1.99
N THR A 45 12.01 1.25 -1.40
CA THR A 45 10.80 1.30 -0.57
C THR A 45 9.70 2.02 -1.33
N ILE A 46 8.56 1.40 -1.46
CA ILE A 46 7.36 1.99 -2.03
C ILE A 46 6.37 2.24 -0.90
N VAL A 47 5.96 3.49 -0.74
CA VAL A 47 4.96 3.89 0.26
C VAL A 47 3.65 4.20 -0.43
N PHE A 48 2.59 3.50 -0.04
CA PHE A 48 1.23 3.68 -0.53
C PHE A 48 0.44 4.44 0.54
N PRO A 49 0.17 5.74 0.35
CA PRO A 49 -0.60 6.55 1.30
C PRO A 49 -2.08 6.21 1.18
N LEU A 50 -2.71 5.72 2.24
CA LEU A 50 -4.10 5.25 2.19
C LEU A 50 -5.12 6.37 2.46
N GLU A 51 -4.74 7.44 3.13
CA GLU A 51 -5.62 8.53 3.52
C GLU A 51 -5.96 9.53 2.41
N MET A 52 -5.14 9.65 1.37
CA MET A 52 -5.26 10.72 0.35
C MET A 52 -6.53 10.67 -0.49
N GLN A 53 -7.27 9.57 -0.45
CA GLN A 53 -8.46 9.35 -1.27
C GLN A 53 -9.77 9.65 -0.51
N PHE A 54 -9.70 9.82 0.80
CA PHE A 54 -10.90 9.98 1.62
C PHE A 54 -11.17 11.44 1.96
N ARG A 55 -12.36 11.91 1.60
CA ARG A 55 -12.96 13.08 2.24
C ARG A 55 -13.73 12.58 3.46
N ILE A 56 -13.02 12.37 4.55
CA ILE A 56 -13.64 11.95 5.81
C ILE A 56 -14.38 13.15 6.38
N ARG A 57 -15.68 12.99 6.66
CA ARG A 57 -16.44 14.02 7.37
C ARG A 57 -15.91 14.12 8.80
N PRO A 58 -15.82 15.33 9.39
CA PRO A 58 -15.42 15.48 10.79
C PRO A 58 -16.18 14.49 11.71
N GLY A 59 -15.44 13.76 12.54
CA GLY A 59 -15.99 12.76 13.44
C GLY A 59 -16.35 11.41 12.82
N SER A 60 -16.22 11.24 11.50
CA SER A 60 -16.42 9.94 10.83
C SER A 60 -15.14 9.12 10.86
N LYS A 61 -15.29 7.79 10.77
CA LYS A 61 -14.19 6.83 10.69
C LYS A 61 -14.43 5.87 9.54
N ILE A 62 -13.38 5.57 8.78
CA ILE A 62 -13.41 4.56 7.72
C ILE A 62 -12.64 3.36 8.19
N LYS A 63 -13.23 2.17 8.13
CA LYS A 63 -12.58 0.91 8.49
C LYS A 63 -11.91 0.31 7.27
N ILE A 64 -10.59 0.17 7.29
CA ILE A 64 -9.84 -0.58 6.29
C ILE A 64 -10.07 -2.08 6.54
N GLN A 65 -10.53 -2.79 5.51
CA GLN A 65 -10.79 -4.22 5.56
C GLN A 65 -9.64 -5.02 4.96
N ARG A 66 -9.13 -4.58 3.80
CA ARG A 66 -8.08 -5.26 3.07
C ARG A 66 -7.35 -4.31 2.14
N ILE A 67 -6.07 -4.55 1.92
CA ILE A 67 -5.21 -3.76 1.05
C ILE A 67 -4.57 -4.73 0.06
N HIS A 68 -4.66 -4.45 -1.24
CA HIS A 68 -4.00 -5.27 -2.26
C HIS A 68 -2.86 -4.48 -2.88
N LEU A 69 -1.64 -4.91 -2.66
CA LEU A 69 -0.45 -4.38 -3.34
C LEU A 69 -0.37 -4.98 -4.74
N LEU A 70 -0.20 -4.14 -5.75
CA LEU A 70 -0.18 -4.53 -7.15
C LEU A 70 1.18 -4.15 -7.76
N TYR A 71 2.00 -5.16 -8.08
CA TYR A 71 3.31 -4.94 -8.68
C TYR A 71 3.75 -6.14 -9.52
N GLN A 72 4.80 -5.97 -10.31
CA GLN A 72 5.41 -7.00 -11.12
C GLN A 72 6.93 -6.97 -10.94
N ILE A 73 7.52 -8.14 -10.78
CA ILE A 73 8.96 -8.35 -10.94
C ILE A 73 9.15 -8.92 -12.34
N ALA A 74 9.79 -8.15 -13.25
CA ALA A 74 9.74 -8.43 -14.69
C ALA A 74 10.91 -9.27 -15.21
N THR A 75 12.09 -9.23 -14.60
CA THR A 75 13.30 -9.84 -15.19
C THR A 75 13.98 -10.84 -14.27
N LEU A 76 14.45 -10.43 -13.11
CA LEU A 76 15.15 -11.26 -12.15
C LEU A 76 14.46 -11.13 -10.78
N ALA A 77 14.29 -12.28 -10.10
CA ALA A 77 13.69 -12.31 -8.76
C ALA A 77 14.43 -11.38 -7.80
N ALA A 78 13.69 -10.78 -6.87
CA ALA A 78 14.28 -10.12 -5.71
C ALA A 78 14.82 -11.18 -4.73
N THR A 79 15.64 -10.78 -3.77
CA THR A 79 16.21 -11.72 -2.79
C THR A 79 15.51 -11.67 -1.43
N ALA A 80 14.85 -10.56 -1.13
CA ALA A 80 14.08 -10.40 0.10
C ALA A 80 12.96 -9.38 -0.10
N THR A 81 11.96 -9.44 0.77
CA THR A 81 10.86 -8.47 0.84
C THR A 81 10.50 -8.19 2.29
N ALA A 82 9.95 -6.99 2.53
CA ALA A 82 9.31 -6.64 3.78
C ALA A 82 8.06 -5.80 3.49
N VAL A 83 6.98 -6.07 4.21
CA VAL A 83 5.76 -5.26 4.20
C VAL A 83 5.57 -4.68 5.58
N ARG A 84 5.25 -3.39 5.67
CA ARG A 84 4.94 -2.72 6.93
C ARG A 84 3.65 -1.94 6.79
N LEU A 85 2.73 -2.12 7.70
CA LEU A 85 1.51 -1.33 7.80
C LEU A 85 1.64 -0.41 9.02
N ARG A 86 1.46 0.88 8.83
CA ARG A 86 1.65 1.88 9.86
C ARG A 86 0.46 2.82 9.96
N LYS A 87 0.14 3.18 11.20
CA LYS A 87 -0.83 4.25 11.49
C LYS A 87 -0.15 5.32 12.33
N GLY A 88 -0.27 6.56 11.90
CA GLY A 88 0.12 7.74 12.66
C GLY A 88 -1.09 8.56 13.07
N SER A 89 -0.90 9.44 14.03
CA SER A 89 -1.87 10.46 14.43
C SER A 89 -1.27 11.85 14.23
N LEU A 90 -2.12 12.80 13.83
CA LEU A 90 -1.76 14.20 13.80
C LEU A 90 -1.73 14.69 15.26
N PRO A 91 -0.57 15.10 15.78
CA PRO A 91 -0.47 15.55 17.14
C PRO A 91 -1.04 16.98 17.29
N ALA A 92 -1.29 17.38 18.53
CA ALA A 92 -1.50 18.76 18.86
C ALA A 92 -0.27 19.63 18.50
N ASP A 93 -0.45 20.93 18.37
CA ASP A 93 0.62 21.86 18.05
C ASP A 93 1.87 21.67 18.93
N GLY A 94 3.03 21.65 18.29
CA GLY A 94 4.33 21.52 18.96
C GLY A 94 4.76 20.11 19.32
N VAL A 95 3.99 19.07 18.98
CA VAL A 95 4.35 17.67 19.17
C VAL A 95 4.76 17.04 17.83
N ALA A 96 5.86 16.30 17.80
CA ALA A 96 6.30 15.62 16.59
C ALA A 96 5.31 14.50 16.19
N PRO A 97 4.97 14.34 14.90
CA PRO A 97 4.18 13.22 14.43
C PRO A 97 4.83 11.88 14.80
N SER A 98 4.02 10.92 15.20
CA SER A 98 4.48 9.57 15.51
C SER A 98 3.66 8.53 14.78
N SER A 99 4.26 7.38 14.50
CA SER A 99 3.54 6.26 13.89
C SER A 99 3.78 4.97 14.67
N SER A 100 2.78 4.11 14.70
CA SER A 100 2.84 2.77 15.25
C SER A 100 2.67 1.71 14.16
N ALA A 101 3.33 0.57 14.33
CA ALA A 101 3.15 -0.59 13.48
C ALA A 101 1.78 -1.23 13.76
N ILE A 102 1.10 -1.65 12.69
CA ILE A 102 -0.15 -2.41 12.76
C ILE A 102 0.15 -3.84 12.35
N THR A 103 -0.26 -4.80 13.16
CA THR A 103 -0.15 -6.22 12.82
C THR A 103 -1.15 -6.60 11.73
N PHE A 104 -0.73 -7.49 10.83
CA PHE A 104 -1.53 -7.94 9.70
C PHE A 104 -1.17 -9.36 9.28
N THR A 105 -2.01 -9.95 8.43
CA THR A 105 -1.74 -11.19 7.72
C THR A 105 -1.63 -10.93 6.22
N LYS A 106 -0.91 -11.80 5.51
CA LYS A 106 -0.79 -11.79 4.05
C LYS A 106 -1.35 -13.10 3.48
N ASP A 107 -1.89 -13.04 2.28
CA ASP A 107 -2.42 -14.21 1.57
C ASP A 107 -1.32 -15.02 0.85
N ILE A 108 -0.12 -14.46 0.69
CA ILE A 108 1.04 -15.16 0.11
C ILE A 108 2.28 -15.01 0.99
N SER A 109 3.19 -15.97 0.88
CA SER A 109 4.46 -15.95 1.61
C SER A 109 5.46 -14.95 1.03
N ASP A 110 6.44 -14.52 1.85
CA ASP A 110 7.52 -13.63 1.39
C ASP A 110 8.30 -14.24 0.21
N ALA A 111 8.54 -15.54 0.24
CA ALA A 111 9.24 -16.25 -0.84
C ALA A 111 8.47 -16.16 -2.18
N ASN A 112 7.15 -16.20 -2.15
CA ASN A 112 6.34 -16.06 -3.36
C ASN A 112 6.24 -14.60 -3.84
N MET A 113 6.38 -13.62 -2.93
CA MET A 113 6.34 -12.19 -3.25
C MET A 113 7.55 -11.70 -4.06
N ILE A 114 8.64 -12.43 -4.08
CA ILE A 114 9.92 -12.05 -4.72
C ILE A 114 10.18 -12.72 -6.07
N THR A 115 9.29 -13.59 -6.54
CA THR A 115 9.43 -14.33 -7.80
C THR A 115 9.19 -13.40 -9.02
N VAL A 116 9.73 -13.82 -10.18
CA VAL A 116 9.45 -13.14 -11.46
C VAL A 116 8.01 -13.43 -11.87
N ALA A 117 7.10 -12.52 -11.54
CA ALA A 117 5.66 -12.64 -11.81
C ALA A 117 4.93 -11.31 -11.61
N GLU A 118 3.67 -11.29 -12.01
CA GLU A 118 2.67 -10.34 -11.53
C GLU A 118 2.25 -10.72 -10.11
N HIS A 119 2.22 -9.75 -9.20
CA HIS A 119 1.84 -9.95 -7.81
C HIS A 119 0.61 -9.12 -7.45
N ARG A 120 -0.33 -9.79 -6.79
CA ARG A 120 -1.42 -9.17 -6.06
C ARG A 120 -1.40 -9.71 -4.63
N VAL A 121 -0.85 -8.95 -3.72
CA VAL A 121 -0.67 -9.36 -2.32
C VAL A 121 -1.77 -8.74 -1.47
N ALA A 122 -2.65 -9.56 -0.92
CA ALA A 122 -3.67 -9.09 0.00
C ALA A 122 -3.14 -9.03 1.43
N VAL A 123 -3.20 -7.84 2.01
CA VAL A 123 -2.81 -7.53 3.39
C VAL A 123 -4.07 -7.23 4.17
N THR A 124 -4.32 -8.01 5.22
CA THR A 124 -5.50 -7.87 6.09
C THR A 124 -5.05 -7.47 7.49
N PRO A 125 -5.45 -6.30 8.01
CA PRO A 125 -5.15 -5.91 9.37
C PRO A 125 -5.67 -6.94 10.38
N SER A 126 -4.85 -7.34 11.35
CA SER A 126 -5.23 -8.33 12.38
C SER A 126 -6.15 -7.73 13.44
N VAL A 127 -6.18 -6.41 13.55
CA VAL A 127 -7.08 -5.64 14.41
C VAL A 127 -7.86 -4.63 13.57
N ALA A 128 -8.99 -4.16 14.08
CA ALA A 128 -9.79 -3.16 13.38
C ALA A 128 -8.98 -1.88 13.15
N LEU A 129 -8.70 -1.57 11.88
CA LEU A 129 -7.93 -0.41 11.46
C LEU A 129 -8.89 0.67 10.96
N TYR A 130 -8.93 1.80 11.67
CA TYR A 130 -9.75 2.96 11.30
C TYR A 130 -8.86 4.13 10.89
N ILE A 131 -9.30 4.82 9.83
CA ILE A 131 -8.79 6.14 9.44
C ILE A 131 -9.85 7.16 9.84
N ASP A 132 -9.45 8.23 10.50
CA ASP A 132 -10.25 9.39 10.87
C ASP A 132 -9.58 10.69 10.42
N ASP A 133 -10.17 11.82 10.72
CA ASP A 133 -9.68 13.16 10.35
C ASP A 133 -8.36 13.55 11.03
N ASN A 134 -7.96 12.83 12.09
CA ASN A 134 -6.74 13.08 12.87
C ASN A 134 -5.68 11.97 12.71
N SER A 135 -5.86 11.05 11.78
CA SER A 135 -4.92 9.94 11.59
C SER A 135 -4.56 9.75 10.12
N TRP A 136 -3.38 9.19 9.90
CA TRP A 136 -2.93 8.75 8.59
C TRP A 136 -2.50 7.30 8.65
N VAL A 137 -2.69 6.59 7.55
CA VAL A 137 -2.29 5.19 7.39
C VAL A 137 -1.54 5.04 6.09
N HIS A 138 -0.43 4.32 6.12
CA HIS A 138 0.26 3.91 4.91
C HIS A 138 0.74 2.47 5.01
N ILE A 139 0.97 1.87 3.86
CA ILE A 139 1.61 0.58 3.73
C ILE A 139 2.90 0.75 2.93
N GLU A 140 3.96 0.10 3.40
CA GLU A 140 5.28 0.12 2.79
C GLU A 140 5.58 -1.26 2.21
N LEU A 141 6.17 -1.29 1.03
CA LEU A 141 6.73 -2.48 0.40
C LEU A 141 8.21 -2.25 0.12
N ASP A 142 9.07 -3.03 0.76
CA ASP A 142 10.50 -3.10 0.43
C ASP A 142 10.78 -4.35 -0.39
N LEU A 143 11.65 -4.23 -1.38
CA LEU A 143 12.14 -5.34 -2.18
C LEU A 143 13.65 -5.23 -2.36
N THR A 144 14.41 -6.22 -1.90
CA THR A 144 15.85 -6.27 -2.15
C THR A 144 16.10 -6.74 -3.58
N CYS A 145 16.34 -5.78 -4.47
CA CYS A 145 16.56 -6.02 -5.89
C CYS A 145 18.01 -6.40 -6.18
N GLN A 146 18.20 -7.27 -7.14
CA GLN A 146 19.50 -7.61 -7.74
C GLN A 146 19.82 -6.66 -8.90
N ALA A 147 21.04 -6.72 -9.45
CA ALA A 147 21.55 -5.79 -10.47
C ALA A 147 20.66 -5.68 -11.72
N THR A 148 19.95 -6.75 -12.09
CA THR A 148 19.07 -6.80 -13.27
C THR A 148 17.58 -6.88 -12.93
N THR A 149 17.21 -6.74 -11.66
CA THR A 149 15.80 -6.75 -11.24
C THR A 149 15.09 -5.48 -11.70
N VAL A 150 14.09 -5.64 -12.55
CA VAL A 150 13.16 -4.58 -12.97
C VAL A 150 11.86 -4.75 -12.18
N LEU A 151 11.44 -3.70 -11.49
CA LEU A 151 10.22 -3.66 -10.70
C LEU A 151 9.22 -2.68 -11.33
N ARG A 152 7.98 -3.13 -11.51
CA ARG A 152 6.87 -2.32 -12.00
C ARG A 152 5.79 -2.24 -10.93
N VAL A 153 5.55 -1.06 -10.41
CA VAL A 153 4.51 -0.81 -9.42
C VAL A 153 3.24 -0.33 -10.11
N LYS A 154 2.17 -1.07 -9.93
CA LYS A 154 0.86 -0.81 -10.55
C LYS A 154 -0.11 -0.12 -9.61
N GLY A 155 0.26 0.11 -8.36
CA GLY A 155 -0.54 0.81 -7.36
C GLY A 155 -1.07 -0.10 -6.26
N CYS A 156 -2.16 0.32 -5.66
CA CYS A 156 -2.77 -0.37 -4.53
C CYS A 156 -4.30 -0.27 -4.60
N LEU A 157 -5.00 -1.37 -4.32
CA LEU A 157 -6.44 -1.39 -4.19
C LEU A 157 -6.80 -1.54 -2.71
N VAL A 158 -7.65 -0.67 -2.19
CA VAL A 158 -8.08 -0.70 -0.78
C VAL A 158 -9.57 -1.02 -0.70
N GLU A 159 -9.89 -2.03 0.08
CA GLU A 159 -11.27 -2.39 0.44
C GLU A 159 -11.57 -1.80 1.82
N TYR A 160 -12.67 -1.06 1.92
CA TYR A 160 -13.07 -0.38 3.15
C TYR A 160 -14.57 -0.48 3.41
N ALA A 161 -14.95 -0.28 4.65
CA ALA A 161 -16.33 -0.12 5.06
C ALA A 161 -16.54 1.27 5.66
N GLU A 162 -17.59 1.94 5.22
CA GLU A 162 -18.07 3.14 5.88
C GLU A 162 -18.84 2.75 7.14
N PRO A 163 -18.72 3.53 8.23
CA PRO A 163 -19.58 3.33 9.38
C PRO A 163 -21.05 3.54 8.97
N PRO A 164 -22.00 2.84 9.59
CA PRO A 164 -23.40 3.08 9.32
C PRO A 164 -23.72 4.56 9.56
N SER A 165 -24.34 5.19 8.58
CA SER A 165 -24.90 6.55 8.76
C SER A 165 -26.09 6.41 9.72
N TYR A 166 -25.96 6.98 10.89
CA TYR A 166 -27.06 7.14 11.83
C TYR A 166 -27.85 8.40 11.48
#